data_dadb4ffe228a0467f3073baaf0b88a2d
#
_entry.id   dadb4ffe228a0467f3073baaf0b88a2d
#
_cell.length_a   1.000
_cell.length_b   1.000
_cell.length_c   1.000
_cell.angle_alpha   90.00
_cell.angle_beta   90.00
_cell.angle_gamma   90.00
#
_symmetry.space_group_name_H-M   'P 1'
#
loop_
_entity.id
_entity.type
_entity.pdbx_description
1 polymer ?
#
loop_
_entity_poly.entity_id
_entity_poly.type
_entity_poly.pdbx_seq_one_letter_code
_entity_poly.pdbx_strand_id
1 'polypeptide(L)'
;MKEDFSIVEEKLDFLKNVDILLIDDIGAENVTSWGRDEILGTILQYRMNNKLSTFFTSNLTLEELENHLSITKNNEDKIKARRIIERIKQLTEDKELVSKNRRN
;
A
#
# COMPACT_ATOMS: atom_id res chain seq x y z
N MET A 1 -1.26 -23.13 -13.64
CA MET A 1 -1.99 -22.30 -14.48
C MET A 1 -1.52 -20.87 -14.44
N LYS A 2 -1.48 -20.26 -15.56
CA LYS A 2 -0.95 -18.96 -15.68
C LYS A 2 -2.01 -17.91 -15.53
N GLU A 3 -1.70 -16.91 -14.79
CA GLU A 3 -2.64 -15.84 -14.60
C GLU A 3 -2.79 -15.05 -15.90
N ASP A 4 -4.02 -14.75 -16.24
CA ASP A 4 -4.29 -13.92 -17.39
C ASP A 4 -3.95 -12.48 -17.03
N PHE A 5 -3.05 -11.90 -17.79
CA PHE A 5 -2.57 -10.57 -17.52
C PHE A 5 -3.69 -9.52 -17.60
N SER A 6 -4.64 -9.73 -18.47
CA SER A 6 -5.74 -8.80 -18.61
C SER A 6 -6.65 -8.82 -17.37
N ILE A 7 -6.74 -9.96 -16.69
CA ILE A 7 -7.50 -10.03 -15.45
C ILE A 7 -6.82 -9.21 -14.35
N VAL A 8 -5.49 -9.30 -14.30
CA VAL A 8 -4.73 -8.53 -13.33
C VAL A 8 -4.94 -7.03 -13.59
N GLU A 9 -4.86 -6.62 -14.84
CA GLU A 9 -5.05 -5.22 -15.18
C GLU A 9 -6.45 -4.74 -14.86
N GLU A 10 -7.43 -5.58 -15.06
CA GLU A 10 -8.81 -5.26 -14.77
C GLU A 10 -9.01 -5.00 -13.29
N LYS A 11 -8.47 -5.88 -12.46
CA LYS A 11 -8.59 -5.73 -11.01
C LYS A 11 -7.83 -4.51 -10.53
N LEU A 12 -6.66 -4.27 -11.10
CA LEU A 12 -5.87 -3.11 -10.73
C LEU A 12 -6.64 -1.83 -11.06
N ASP A 13 -7.25 -1.78 -12.23
CA ASP A 13 -8.04 -0.64 -12.64
C ASP A 13 -9.20 -0.40 -11.67
N PHE A 14 -9.86 -1.46 -11.27
CA PHE A 14 -10.96 -1.33 -10.33
C PHE A 14 -10.49 -0.71 -9.02
N LEU A 15 -9.38 -1.23 -8.49
CA LEU A 15 -8.87 -0.75 -7.21
C LEU A 15 -8.38 0.69 -7.30
N LYS A 16 -7.86 1.08 -8.45
CA LYS A 16 -7.43 2.46 -8.65
C LYS A 16 -8.60 3.42 -8.63
N ASN A 17 -9.73 3.01 -9.17
CA ASN A 17 -10.82 3.93 -9.49
C ASN A 17 -12.02 3.88 -8.56
N VAL A 18 -12.12 2.88 -7.70
CA VAL A 18 -13.28 2.77 -6.83
C VAL A 18 -13.30 3.98 -5.88
N ASP A 19 -14.50 4.46 -5.57
CA ASP A 19 -14.65 5.69 -4.79
C ASP A 19 -13.98 5.59 -3.42
N ILE A 20 -14.21 4.50 -2.72
CA ILE A 20 -13.66 4.30 -1.38
C ILE A 20 -12.95 2.96 -1.36
N LEU A 21 -11.72 2.95 -0.91
CA LEU A 21 -10.94 1.73 -0.85
C LEU A 21 -10.40 1.53 0.57
N LEU A 22 -10.61 0.35 1.10
CA LEU A 22 -10.00 -0.04 2.37
C LEU A 22 -8.96 -1.11 2.10
N ILE A 23 -7.72 -0.81 2.46
CA ILE A 23 -6.64 -1.78 2.38
C ILE A 23 -6.45 -2.34 3.77
N ASP A 24 -6.98 -3.53 3.99
CA ASP A 24 -7.05 -4.11 5.33
C ASP A 24 -5.81 -4.92 5.64
N ASP A 25 -5.30 -4.72 6.85
CA ASP A 25 -4.23 -5.56 7.41
C ASP A 25 -2.95 -5.49 6.56
N ILE A 26 -2.62 -4.30 6.11
CA ILE A 26 -1.42 -4.12 5.30
C ILE A 26 -0.19 -4.47 6.13
N GLY A 27 0.70 -5.25 5.53
CA GLY A 27 1.91 -5.69 6.21
C GLY A 27 1.78 -7.04 6.89
N ALA A 28 0.60 -7.68 6.83
CA ALA A 28 0.39 -8.97 7.49
C ALA A 28 1.12 -10.09 6.79
N GLU A 29 1.32 -9.96 5.49
CA GLU A 29 1.94 -11.03 4.70
C GLU A 29 3.21 -10.53 4.05
N ASN A 30 4.04 -11.46 3.65
CA ASN A 30 5.25 -11.11 2.93
C ASN A 30 4.87 -10.47 1.60
N VAL A 31 5.66 -9.48 1.22
CA VAL A 31 5.39 -8.74 0.01
C VAL A 31 6.54 -8.96 -0.96
N THR A 32 6.23 -9.07 -2.24
CA THR A 32 7.26 -9.14 -3.27
C THR A 32 7.56 -7.75 -3.79
N SER A 33 8.71 -7.61 -4.47
CA SER A 33 9.05 -6.34 -5.09
C SER A 33 7.99 -5.93 -6.09
N TRP A 34 7.53 -6.88 -6.88
CA TRP A 34 6.52 -6.58 -7.88
C TRP A 34 5.22 -6.12 -7.24
N GLY A 35 4.78 -6.83 -6.20
CA GLY A 35 3.55 -6.44 -5.51
C GLY A 35 3.67 -5.08 -4.87
N ARG A 36 4.82 -4.80 -4.26
CA ARG A 36 5.03 -3.50 -3.63
C ARG A 36 5.05 -2.38 -4.66
N ASP A 37 5.79 -2.56 -5.75
CA ASP A 37 6.03 -1.49 -6.69
C ASP A 37 4.96 -1.37 -7.77
N GLU A 38 4.58 -2.49 -8.36
CA GLU A 38 3.68 -2.46 -9.51
C GLU A 38 2.22 -2.47 -9.10
N ILE A 39 1.89 -3.06 -7.98
CA ILE A 39 0.49 -3.13 -7.54
C ILE A 39 0.22 -2.05 -6.52
N LEU A 40 0.82 -2.17 -5.35
CA LEU A 40 0.52 -1.24 -4.26
C LEU A 40 0.93 0.18 -4.61
N GLY A 41 2.15 0.34 -5.11
CA GLY A 41 2.63 1.67 -5.47
C GLY A 41 1.77 2.34 -6.52
N THR A 42 1.35 1.58 -7.52
CA THR A 42 0.52 2.11 -8.59
C THR A 42 -0.85 2.56 -8.06
N ILE A 43 -1.46 1.72 -7.23
CA ILE A 43 -2.77 2.04 -6.67
C ILE A 43 -2.67 3.31 -5.82
N LEU A 44 -1.69 3.38 -4.94
CA LEU A 44 -1.58 4.50 -4.03
C LEU A 44 -1.27 5.80 -4.77
N GLN A 45 -0.39 5.73 -5.77
CA GLN A 45 -0.05 6.92 -6.53
C GLN A 45 -1.26 7.47 -7.28
N TYR A 46 -2.01 6.58 -7.92
CA TYR A 46 -3.19 7.00 -8.68
C TYR A 46 -4.23 7.61 -7.75
N ARG A 47 -4.49 6.95 -6.64
CA ARG A 47 -5.53 7.42 -5.73
C ARG A 47 -5.13 8.73 -5.06
N MET A 48 -3.84 8.89 -4.79
CA MET A 48 -3.34 10.14 -4.24
C MET A 48 -3.51 11.28 -5.24
N ASN A 49 -3.13 11.04 -6.50
CA ASN A 49 -3.24 12.05 -7.53
C ASN A 49 -4.68 12.46 -7.79
N ASN A 50 -5.61 11.53 -7.62
CA ASN A 50 -7.02 11.79 -7.89
C ASN A 50 -7.82 12.05 -6.62
N LYS A 51 -7.15 12.16 -5.50
CA LYS A 51 -7.76 12.51 -4.22
C LYS A 51 -8.92 11.59 -3.85
N LEU A 52 -8.71 10.30 -4.06
CA LEU A 52 -9.73 9.29 -3.76
C LEU A 52 -9.56 8.80 -2.32
N SER A 53 -10.68 8.58 -1.66
CA SER A 53 -10.69 8.18 -0.25
C SER A 53 -10.10 6.79 -0.08
N THR A 54 -9.02 6.71 0.69
CA THR A 54 -8.31 5.46 0.89
C THR A 54 -8.02 5.28 2.37
N PHE A 55 -8.37 4.11 2.89
CA PHE A 55 -8.20 3.80 4.30
C PHE A 55 -7.31 2.57 4.45
N PHE A 56 -6.60 2.51 5.56
CA PHE A 56 -5.68 1.42 5.81
C PHE A 56 -5.87 0.91 7.22
N THR A 57 -5.71 -0.40 7.41
CA THR A 57 -5.55 -0.97 8.73
C THR A 57 -4.25 -1.76 8.76
N SER A 58 -3.62 -1.83 9.92
CA SER A 58 -2.37 -2.56 10.05
C SER A 58 -2.11 -2.90 11.51
N ASN A 59 -1.45 -4.01 11.75
CA ASN A 59 -0.94 -4.34 13.07
C ASN A 59 0.44 -3.75 13.31
N LEU A 60 1.00 -3.11 12.27
CA LEU A 60 2.34 -2.54 12.35
C LEU A 60 2.26 -1.03 12.48
N THR A 61 3.23 -0.45 13.16
CA THR A 61 3.40 0.99 13.09
C THR A 61 3.91 1.33 11.69
N LEU A 62 3.87 2.62 11.36
CA LEU A 62 4.39 3.03 10.06
C LEU A 62 5.86 2.70 9.92
N GLU A 63 6.61 2.83 11.00
CA GLU A 63 8.03 2.48 10.97
C GLU A 63 8.23 0.99 10.73
N GLU A 64 7.45 0.18 11.44
CA GLU A 64 7.53 -1.27 11.24
C GLU A 64 7.12 -1.66 9.85
N LEU A 65 6.10 -0.98 9.32
CA LEU A 65 5.63 -1.28 7.97
C LEU A 65 6.69 -0.90 6.94
N GLU A 66 7.35 0.24 7.15
CA GLU A 66 8.42 0.63 6.24
C GLU A 66 9.52 -0.43 6.23
N ASN A 67 9.88 -0.93 7.39
CA ASN A 67 10.90 -1.97 7.47
C ASN A 67 10.43 -3.25 6.78
N HIS A 68 9.17 -3.60 6.95
CA HIS A 68 8.59 -4.78 6.32
C HIS A 68 8.63 -4.67 4.81
N LEU A 69 8.33 -3.48 4.29
CA LEU A 69 8.31 -3.25 2.85
C LEU A 69 9.69 -3.15 2.24
N SER A 70 10.69 -2.93 3.07
CA SER A 70 12.08 -2.86 2.61
C SER A 70 12.66 -4.27 2.53
N ILE A 71 12.19 -5.03 1.61
CA ILE A 71 12.32 -6.48 1.52
C ILE A 71 13.74 -6.99 1.79
N THR A 72 14.73 -6.52 1.06
CA THR A 72 16.11 -6.97 1.24
C THR A 72 16.90 -6.09 2.19
N LYS A 73 16.32 -4.98 2.61
CA LYS A 73 16.96 -4.00 3.49
C LYS A 73 18.14 -3.28 2.84
N ASN A 74 18.34 -3.44 1.52
CA ASN A 74 19.36 -2.65 0.86
C ASN A 74 18.83 -1.24 0.58
N ASN A 75 19.70 -0.35 0.12
CA ASN A 75 19.31 1.04 -0.05
C ASN A 75 18.18 1.24 -1.03
N GLU A 76 18.20 0.52 -2.12
CA GLU A 76 17.16 0.65 -3.13
C GLU A 76 15.80 0.26 -2.58
N ASP A 77 15.75 -0.86 -1.85
CA ASP A 77 14.50 -1.30 -1.26
C ASP A 77 14.03 -0.34 -0.18
N LYS A 78 14.96 0.22 0.58
CA LYS A 78 14.57 1.19 1.61
C LYS A 78 13.94 2.43 0.98
N ILE A 79 14.47 2.88 -0.14
CA ILE A 79 13.91 4.04 -0.83
C ILE A 79 12.51 3.73 -1.33
N LYS A 80 12.32 2.54 -1.90
CA LYS A 80 11.02 2.17 -2.42
C LYS A 80 10.01 1.98 -1.30
N ALA A 81 10.43 1.41 -0.18
CA ALA A 81 9.55 1.29 0.98
C ALA A 81 9.15 2.66 1.49
N ARG A 82 10.10 3.59 1.55
CA ARG A 82 9.80 4.93 2.03
C ARG A 82 8.79 5.63 1.14
N ARG A 83 8.86 5.41 -0.17
CA ARG A 83 7.89 6.01 -1.08
C ARG A 83 6.48 5.53 -0.77
N ILE A 84 6.33 4.24 -0.49
CA ILE A 84 5.02 3.71 -0.14
C ILE A 84 4.50 4.36 1.13
N ILE A 85 5.36 4.46 2.14
CA ILE A 85 4.96 5.06 3.42
C ILE A 85 4.56 6.53 3.22
N GLU A 86 5.29 7.26 2.40
CA GLU A 86 4.95 8.65 2.17
C GLU A 86 3.58 8.79 1.50
N ARG A 87 3.26 7.88 0.59
CA ARG A 87 1.96 7.90 -0.04
C ARG A 87 0.85 7.56 0.94
N ILE A 88 1.10 6.58 1.82
CA ILE A 88 0.14 6.25 2.85
C ILE A 88 -0.12 7.45 3.74
N LYS A 89 0.94 8.13 4.16
CA LYS A 89 0.79 9.31 5.00
C LYS A 89 -0.04 10.38 4.31
N GLN A 90 0.22 10.59 3.04
CA GLN A 90 -0.50 11.61 2.30
C GLN A 90 -1.96 11.27 2.14
N LEU A 91 -2.24 10.00 1.87
CA LEU A 91 -3.62 9.56 1.72
C LEU A 91 -4.39 9.59 3.03
N THR A 92 -3.69 9.53 4.15
CA THR A 92 -4.34 9.53 5.46
C THR A 92 -4.16 10.85 6.18
N GLU A 93 -3.77 11.87 5.46
CA GLU A 93 -3.52 13.17 6.06
C GLU A 93 -4.73 13.69 6.80
N ASP A 94 -5.91 13.57 6.19
CA ASP A 94 -7.16 13.99 6.79
C ASP A 94 -7.92 12.82 7.39
N LYS A 95 -7.25 11.68 7.55
CA LYS A 95 -7.86 10.48 8.06
C LYS A 95 -6.85 9.78 8.92
N GLU A 96 -7.32 8.85 9.72
CA GLU A 96 -6.43 8.10 10.60
C GLU A 96 -6.07 6.77 10.01
N LEU A 97 -4.83 6.34 10.25
CA LEU A 97 -4.46 4.97 10.02
C LEU A 97 -5.08 4.14 11.14
N VAL A 98 -5.93 3.20 10.78
CA VAL A 98 -6.60 2.36 11.75
C VAL A 98 -5.71 1.17 12.04
N SER A 99 -5.22 1.07 13.27
CA SER A 99 -4.33 0.00 13.66
C SER A 99 -5.06 -1.02 14.53
N LYS A 100 -4.93 -2.29 14.17
CA LYS A 100 -5.53 -3.35 14.95
C LYS A 100 -4.84 -3.57 16.27
N ASN A 101 -3.62 -3.11 16.37
CA ASN A 101 -2.83 -3.23 17.58
C ASN A 101 -2.71 -1.95 18.33
N ARG A 102 -3.61 -1.05 18.09
CA ARG A 102 -3.54 0.25 18.65
C ARG A 102 -3.64 0.25 20.15
N ARG A 103 -2.82 1.05 20.75
CA ARG A 103 -2.87 1.27 22.17
C ARG A 103 -3.00 2.71 22.43
N ASN A 104 -3.65 3.05 23.44
CA ASN A 104 -3.84 4.47 23.74
C ASN A 104 -3.00 4.91 24.87
#